data_d5d55ba78a59d9bbfe1d315e6879ddba
#
_entry.id   d5d55ba78a59d9bbfe1d315e6879ddba
#
_cell.length_a   1.000
_cell.length_b   1.000
_cell.length_c   1.000
_cell.angle_alpha   90.00
_cell.angle_beta   90.00
_cell.angle_gamma   90.00
#
_symmetry.space_group_name_H-M   'P 1'
#
loop_
_entity.id
_entity.type
_entity.pdbx_description
1 polymer ?
#
loop_
_entity_poly.entity_id
_entity_poly.type
_entity_poly.pdbx_seq_one_letter_code
_entity_poly.pdbx_strand_id
1 'polypeptide(L)'
;MPEPWLRGTLREVPAVPRAVLHALELTKEDVWKWCFSLSDEQLNDRPGEIAPVAFHLRHMARSLDRLLTYAEGGALDEEQLTLLKSELKPGAKHDELFEELENTLARSEQRVRRLATADFETPRGVGKKQLPTTIGGLLVHVADHTLRHVGQAITTARLVARR
;
A
#
# COMPACT_ATOMS: atom_id res chain seq x y z
N MET A 1 -19.48 -9.65 -1.29
CA MET A 1 -18.66 -10.84 -0.96
C MET A 1 -18.05 -10.65 0.42
N PRO A 2 -17.77 -11.73 1.18
CA PRO A 2 -17.03 -11.59 2.43
C PRO A 2 -15.61 -11.06 2.15
N GLU A 3 -15.01 -10.44 3.16
CA GLU A 3 -13.61 -9.97 3.05
C GLU A 3 -12.63 -11.12 2.78
N PRO A 4 -11.49 -10.88 2.11
CA PRO A 4 -10.55 -11.91 1.66
C PRO A 4 -10.15 -12.92 2.74
N TRP A 5 -9.90 -12.48 3.97
CA TRP A 5 -9.49 -13.35 5.08
C TRP A 5 -10.56 -14.35 5.54
N LEU A 6 -11.84 -14.11 5.18
CA LEU A 6 -12.98 -15.01 5.46
C LEU A 6 -13.26 -16.01 4.32
N ARG A 7 -12.59 -15.88 3.18
CA ARG A 7 -12.85 -16.73 2.00
C ARG A 7 -12.22 -18.12 2.07
N GLY A 8 -11.34 -18.36 3.04
CA GLY A 8 -10.64 -19.64 3.20
C GLY A 8 -9.62 -19.92 2.10
N THR A 9 -9.12 -18.87 1.43
CA THR A 9 -8.07 -18.94 0.40
C THR A 9 -6.67 -18.91 1.02
N LEU A 10 -5.63 -19.21 0.21
CA LEU A 10 -4.21 -19.11 0.58
C LEU A 10 -3.84 -19.95 1.83
N ARG A 11 -4.50 -21.09 2.03
CA ARG A 11 -4.28 -21.97 3.20
C ARG A 11 -2.86 -22.53 3.25
N GLU A 12 -2.21 -22.65 2.10
CA GLU A 12 -0.82 -23.10 1.94
C GLU A 12 0.21 -22.06 2.36
N VAL A 13 -0.19 -20.78 2.48
CA VAL A 13 0.69 -19.69 2.88
C VAL A 13 0.68 -19.53 4.41
N PRO A 14 1.85 -19.39 5.07
CA PRO A 14 1.93 -19.13 6.52
C PRO A 14 1.10 -17.91 6.95
N ALA A 15 0.66 -17.89 8.20
CA ALA A 15 -0.35 -16.93 8.71
C ALA A 15 0.01 -15.46 8.47
N VAL A 16 1.26 -15.05 8.73
CA VAL A 16 1.69 -13.65 8.58
C VAL A 16 1.67 -13.21 7.11
N PRO A 17 2.39 -13.85 6.18
CA PRO A 17 2.32 -13.45 4.77
C PRO A 17 0.92 -13.65 4.17
N ARG A 18 0.14 -14.63 4.60
CA ARG A 18 -1.25 -14.80 4.20
C ARG A 18 -2.11 -13.59 4.58
N ALA A 19 -1.97 -13.07 5.80
CA ALA A 19 -2.67 -11.87 6.23
C ALA A 19 -2.31 -10.66 5.38
N VAL A 20 -1.03 -10.52 5.01
CA VAL A 20 -0.58 -9.45 4.10
C VAL A 20 -1.21 -9.62 2.72
N LEU A 21 -1.20 -10.81 2.14
CA LEU A 21 -1.81 -11.07 0.83
C LEU A 21 -3.31 -10.75 0.83
N HIS A 22 -4.05 -11.14 1.88
CA HIS A 22 -5.46 -10.76 2.02
C HIS A 22 -5.66 -9.24 2.16
N ALA A 23 -4.73 -8.54 2.83
CA ALA A 23 -4.78 -7.09 2.92
C ALA A 23 -4.54 -6.41 1.56
N LEU A 24 -3.62 -6.93 0.72
CA LEU A 24 -3.39 -6.43 -0.64
C LEU A 24 -4.62 -6.69 -1.54
N GLU A 25 -5.25 -7.86 -1.44
CA GLU A 25 -6.48 -8.19 -2.16
C GLU A 25 -7.61 -7.24 -1.76
N LEU A 26 -7.83 -7.01 -0.45
CA LEU A 26 -8.83 -6.08 0.06
C LEU A 26 -8.54 -4.64 -0.39
N THR A 27 -7.27 -4.24 -0.40
CA THR A 27 -6.85 -2.93 -0.90
C THR A 27 -7.30 -2.72 -2.34
N LYS A 28 -7.07 -3.70 -3.22
CA LYS A 28 -7.51 -3.63 -4.62
C LYS A 28 -9.03 -3.50 -4.68
N GLU A 29 -9.76 -4.39 -4.03
CA GLU A 29 -11.24 -4.39 -4.06
C GLU A 29 -11.83 -3.06 -3.58
N ASP A 30 -11.36 -2.54 -2.45
CA ASP A 30 -11.90 -1.33 -1.84
C ASP A 30 -11.52 -0.07 -2.62
N VAL A 31 -10.27 0.06 -3.06
CA VAL A 31 -9.84 1.22 -3.83
C VAL A 31 -10.60 1.30 -5.17
N TRP A 32 -10.72 0.19 -5.89
CA TRP A 32 -11.49 0.17 -7.15
C TRP A 32 -12.97 0.45 -6.92
N LYS A 33 -13.55 -0.10 -5.88
CA LYS A 33 -14.97 0.12 -5.55
C LYS A 33 -15.27 1.59 -5.22
N TRP A 34 -14.40 2.26 -4.48
CA TRP A 34 -14.71 3.56 -3.88
C TRP A 34 -14.03 4.76 -4.55
N CYS A 35 -12.92 4.54 -5.23
CA CYS A 35 -12.10 5.62 -5.78
C CYS A 35 -12.04 5.62 -7.31
N PHE A 36 -12.29 4.50 -7.99
CA PHE A 36 -12.08 4.38 -9.44
C PHE A 36 -12.99 5.27 -10.28
N SER A 37 -14.19 5.61 -9.80
CA SER A 37 -15.13 6.47 -10.54
C SER A 37 -14.85 7.98 -10.37
N LEU A 38 -13.86 8.37 -9.58
CA LEU A 38 -13.53 9.77 -9.34
C LEU A 38 -12.81 10.38 -10.54
N SER A 39 -13.13 11.64 -10.87
CA SER A 39 -12.40 12.41 -11.88
C SER A 39 -11.01 12.83 -11.38
N ASP A 40 -10.13 13.24 -12.31
CA ASP A 40 -8.82 13.84 -11.98
C ASP A 40 -8.96 14.97 -10.95
N GLU A 41 -9.98 15.82 -11.09
CA GLU A 41 -10.24 16.93 -10.17
C GLU A 41 -10.60 16.42 -8.78
N GLN A 42 -11.53 15.48 -8.68
CA GLN A 42 -11.95 14.87 -7.41
C GLN A 42 -10.81 14.10 -6.73
N LEU A 43 -9.96 13.41 -7.50
CA LEU A 43 -8.79 12.70 -6.96
C LEU A 43 -7.78 13.66 -6.31
N ASN A 44 -7.66 14.89 -6.81
CA ASN A 44 -6.73 15.90 -6.32
C ASN A 44 -7.36 16.90 -5.32
N ASP A 45 -8.69 16.88 -5.11
CA ASP A 45 -9.38 17.78 -4.18
C ASP A 45 -8.97 17.52 -2.72
N ARG A 46 -8.81 18.59 -1.94
CA ARG A 46 -8.41 18.59 -0.53
C ARG A 46 -9.53 19.12 0.36
N PRO A 47 -10.57 18.33 0.61
CA PRO A 47 -11.69 18.77 1.41
C PRO A 47 -11.25 19.04 2.87
N GLY A 48 -11.39 20.31 3.34
CA GLY A 48 -11.00 20.68 4.70
C GLY A 48 -9.53 20.48 5.02
N GLU A 49 -8.64 20.70 4.04
CA GLU A 49 -7.18 20.58 4.17
C GLU A 49 -6.67 19.13 4.42
N ILE A 50 -7.54 18.12 4.40
CA ILE A 50 -7.11 16.72 4.49
C ILE A 50 -6.42 16.27 3.20
N ALA A 51 -5.62 15.21 3.30
CA ALA A 51 -4.88 14.69 2.15
C ALA A 51 -5.82 14.19 1.04
N PRO A 52 -5.54 14.50 -0.24
CA PRO A 52 -6.36 14.07 -1.37
C PRO A 52 -6.28 12.56 -1.58
N VAL A 53 -7.27 11.98 -2.26
CA VAL A 53 -7.27 10.56 -2.65
C VAL A 53 -5.99 10.22 -3.43
N ALA A 54 -5.56 11.08 -4.35
CA ALA A 54 -4.34 10.89 -5.13
C ALA A 54 -3.09 10.67 -4.27
N PHE A 55 -2.96 11.42 -3.15
CA PHE A 55 -1.87 11.18 -2.20
C PHE A 55 -1.94 9.77 -1.62
N HIS A 56 -3.09 9.33 -1.17
CA HIS A 56 -3.23 8.00 -0.56
C HIS A 56 -2.91 6.87 -1.53
N LEU A 57 -3.34 6.96 -2.81
CA LEU A 57 -3.05 5.96 -3.83
C LEU A 57 -1.54 5.89 -4.12
N ARG A 58 -0.89 7.05 -4.36
CA ARG A 58 0.56 7.13 -4.54
C ARG A 58 1.33 6.61 -3.32
N HIS A 59 0.92 7.06 -2.14
CA HIS A 59 1.60 6.69 -0.90
C HIS A 59 1.50 5.19 -0.65
N MET A 60 0.34 4.57 -0.85
CA MET A 60 0.19 3.12 -0.74
C MET A 60 1.13 2.39 -1.72
N ALA A 61 1.11 2.73 -3.00
CA ALA A 61 1.98 2.11 -3.99
C ALA A 61 3.46 2.23 -3.61
N ARG A 62 3.91 3.44 -3.29
CA ARG A 62 5.32 3.72 -3.04
C ARG A 62 5.81 3.24 -1.68
N SER A 63 4.95 3.27 -0.66
CA SER A 63 5.29 2.73 0.66
C SER A 63 5.36 1.20 0.66
N LEU A 64 4.49 0.52 -0.08
CA LEU A 64 4.58 -0.93 -0.29
C LEU A 64 5.95 -1.32 -0.85
N ASP A 65 6.40 -0.64 -1.90
CA ASP A 65 7.70 -0.91 -2.50
C ASP A 65 8.85 -0.68 -1.50
N ARG A 66 8.84 0.46 -0.79
CA ARG A 66 9.88 0.78 0.22
C ARG A 66 9.91 -0.20 1.38
N LEU A 67 8.74 -0.52 1.96
CA LEU A 67 8.65 -1.42 3.12
C LEU A 67 9.10 -2.84 2.77
N LEU A 68 8.74 -3.33 1.59
CA LEU A 68 9.19 -4.63 1.11
C LEU A 68 10.70 -4.64 0.79
N THR A 69 11.26 -3.53 0.30
CA THR A 69 12.71 -3.39 0.13
C THR A 69 13.46 -3.57 1.47
N TYR A 70 12.96 -2.96 2.54
CA TYR A 70 13.52 -3.20 3.87
C TYR A 70 13.29 -4.64 4.36
N ALA A 71 12.13 -5.24 4.12
CA ALA A 71 11.85 -6.62 4.50
C ALA A 71 12.80 -7.62 3.81
N GLU A 72 13.16 -7.36 2.57
CA GLU A 72 14.13 -8.13 1.79
C GLU A 72 15.60 -7.85 2.21
N GLY A 73 15.82 -6.89 3.11
CA GLY A 73 17.15 -6.52 3.61
C GLY A 73 17.89 -5.50 2.76
N GLY A 74 17.20 -4.87 1.80
CA GLY A 74 17.74 -3.83 0.92
C GLY A 74 17.72 -2.44 1.55
N ALA A 75 18.43 -1.50 0.89
CA ALA A 75 18.34 -0.07 1.13
C ALA A 75 17.53 0.59 0.00
N LEU A 76 16.91 1.73 0.29
CA LEU A 76 16.18 2.48 -0.74
C LEU A 76 17.15 3.05 -1.76
N ASP A 77 16.79 2.94 -3.03
CA ASP A 77 17.50 3.56 -4.14
C ASP A 77 17.10 5.03 -4.38
N GLU A 78 17.73 5.68 -5.34
CA GLU A 78 17.47 7.09 -5.67
C GLU A 78 16.07 7.30 -6.26
N GLU A 79 15.54 6.33 -7.00
CA GLU A 79 14.19 6.39 -7.56
C GLU A 79 13.15 6.35 -6.44
N GLN A 80 13.25 5.41 -5.51
CA GLN A 80 12.35 5.31 -4.35
C GLN A 80 12.38 6.58 -3.49
N LEU A 81 13.56 7.19 -3.31
CA LEU A 81 13.70 8.46 -2.57
C LEU A 81 13.10 9.66 -3.32
N THR A 82 13.17 9.67 -4.64
CA THR A 82 12.57 10.69 -5.49
C THR A 82 11.05 10.58 -5.49
N LEU A 83 10.52 9.37 -5.64
CA LEU A 83 9.10 9.10 -5.59
C LEU A 83 8.49 9.48 -4.24
N LEU A 84 9.18 9.18 -3.12
CA LEU A 84 8.75 9.60 -1.77
C LEU A 84 8.53 11.11 -1.68
N LYS A 85 9.44 11.91 -2.22
CA LYS A 85 9.35 13.39 -2.18
C LYS A 85 8.22 13.95 -3.02
N SER A 86 7.70 13.18 -3.99
CA SER A 86 6.68 13.62 -4.94
C SER A 86 5.26 13.11 -4.64
N GLU A 87 5.05 12.44 -3.51
CA GLU A 87 3.74 11.85 -3.18
C GLU A 87 2.62 12.88 -3.07
N LEU A 88 2.92 14.08 -2.55
CA LEU A 88 1.96 15.21 -2.42
C LEU A 88 1.89 16.13 -3.64
N LYS A 89 2.63 15.82 -4.72
CA LYS A 89 2.63 16.65 -5.93
C LYS A 89 1.22 16.70 -6.53
N PRO A 90 0.65 17.89 -6.77
CA PRO A 90 -0.69 18.05 -7.35
C PRO A 90 -0.71 17.62 -8.82
N GLY A 91 -1.93 17.48 -9.38
CA GLY A 91 -2.13 17.22 -10.80
C GLY A 91 -1.94 15.75 -11.19
N ALA A 92 -2.13 14.83 -10.25
CA ALA A 92 -2.14 13.40 -10.54
C ALA A 92 -3.25 13.04 -11.53
N LYS A 93 -2.94 12.16 -12.47
CA LYS A 93 -3.90 11.63 -13.44
C LYS A 93 -4.49 10.31 -12.96
N HIS A 94 -5.78 10.12 -13.21
CA HIS A 94 -6.52 8.92 -12.83
C HIS A 94 -5.80 7.65 -13.30
N ASP A 95 -5.53 7.53 -14.59
CA ASP A 95 -4.96 6.32 -15.17
C ASP A 95 -3.56 6.03 -14.63
N GLU A 96 -2.72 7.06 -14.46
CA GLU A 96 -1.38 6.92 -13.88
C GLU A 96 -1.43 6.40 -12.43
N LEU A 97 -2.36 6.91 -11.61
CA LEU A 97 -2.51 6.51 -10.21
C LEU A 97 -2.93 5.05 -10.08
N PHE A 98 -3.92 4.64 -10.85
CA PHE A 98 -4.46 3.29 -10.78
C PHE A 98 -3.52 2.27 -11.41
N GLU A 99 -2.81 2.61 -12.49
CA GLU A 99 -1.79 1.77 -13.09
C GLU A 99 -0.59 1.59 -12.14
N GLU A 100 -0.09 2.67 -11.51
CA GLU A 100 1.00 2.61 -10.52
C GLU A 100 0.61 1.69 -9.36
N LEU A 101 -0.59 1.86 -8.81
CA LEU A 101 -1.07 1.05 -7.68
C LEU A 101 -1.27 -0.42 -8.08
N GLU A 102 -1.93 -0.70 -9.21
CA GLU A 102 -2.17 -2.07 -9.68
C GLU A 102 -0.86 -2.83 -9.90
N ASN A 103 0.07 -2.22 -10.63
CA ASN A 103 1.38 -2.81 -10.89
C ASN A 103 2.16 -3.06 -9.60
N THR A 104 2.06 -2.14 -8.64
CA THR A 104 2.74 -2.30 -7.35
C THR A 104 2.09 -3.38 -6.50
N LEU A 105 0.76 -3.47 -6.44
CA LEU A 105 0.07 -4.55 -5.73
C LEU A 105 0.48 -5.92 -6.27
N ALA A 106 0.51 -6.08 -7.61
CA ALA A 106 0.92 -7.34 -8.25
C ALA A 106 2.37 -7.72 -7.92
N ARG A 107 3.31 -6.75 -7.99
CA ARG A 107 4.71 -6.98 -7.60
C ARG A 107 4.84 -7.28 -6.11
N SER A 108 4.08 -6.58 -5.26
CA SER A 108 4.10 -6.79 -3.80
C SER A 108 3.60 -8.17 -3.41
N GLU A 109 2.55 -8.68 -4.06
CA GLU A 109 2.09 -10.05 -3.85
C GLU A 109 3.21 -11.07 -4.09
N GLN A 110 3.93 -10.93 -5.20
CA GLN A 110 5.05 -11.83 -5.52
C GLN A 110 6.19 -11.72 -4.49
N ARG A 111 6.51 -10.50 -4.03
CA ARG A 111 7.55 -10.26 -3.01
C ARG A 111 7.17 -10.89 -1.67
N VAL A 112 5.92 -10.72 -1.23
CA VAL A 112 5.40 -11.32 0.00
C VAL A 112 5.43 -12.85 -0.09
N ARG A 113 5.07 -13.45 -1.24
CA ARG A 113 5.16 -14.90 -1.45
C ARG A 113 6.60 -15.42 -1.35
N ARG A 114 7.60 -14.67 -1.86
CA ARG A 114 9.02 -15.05 -1.68
C ARG A 114 9.48 -15.00 -0.24
N LEU A 115 8.93 -14.11 0.57
CA LEU A 115 9.22 -14.00 2.00
C LEU A 115 8.45 -15.01 2.87
N ALA A 116 7.52 -15.79 2.28
CA ALA A 116 6.64 -16.69 3.04
C ALA A 116 7.37 -17.81 3.80
N THR A 117 8.57 -18.17 3.37
CA THR A 117 9.41 -19.19 4.03
C THR A 117 10.56 -18.61 4.86
N ALA A 118 10.61 -17.28 5.00
CA ALA A 118 11.65 -16.63 5.79
C ALA A 118 11.44 -16.86 7.30
N ASP A 119 12.52 -16.76 8.06
CA ASP A 119 12.42 -16.60 9.52
C ASP A 119 11.97 -15.17 9.83
N PHE A 120 10.75 -15.04 10.33
CA PHE A 120 10.13 -13.74 10.60
C PHE A 120 10.78 -12.95 11.73
N GLU A 121 11.58 -13.60 12.58
CA GLU A 121 12.36 -12.94 13.62
C GLU A 121 13.71 -12.39 13.09
N THR A 122 14.05 -12.67 11.82
CA THR A 122 15.28 -12.13 11.22
C THR A 122 15.32 -10.60 11.33
N PRO A 123 16.35 -10.02 11.96
CA PRO A 123 16.47 -8.57 12.17
C PRO A 123 16.51 -7.78 10.87
N ARG A 124 15.92 -6.60 10.89
CA ARG A 124 15.95 -5.60 9.79
C ARG A 124 16.16 -4.20 10.36
N GLY A 125 16.73 -3.32 9.55
CA GLY A 125 16.90 -1.90 9.86
C GLY A 125 16.11 -1.03 8.89
N VAL A 126 15.42 -0.01 9.40
CA VAL A 126 14.61 0.90 8.59
C VAL A 126 15.24 2.29 8.54
N GLY A 127 15.37 2.81 7.33
CA GLY A 127 15.87 4.16 7.07
C GLY A 127 17.36 4.34 7.35
N LYS A 128 17.85 5.56 7.22
CA LYS A 128 19.26 5.90 7.45
C LYS A 128 19.75 5.61 8.87
N LYS A 129 18.83 5.67 9.85
CA LYS A 129 19.15 5.41 11.25
C LYS A 129 19.10 3.92 11.61
N GLN A 130 18.80 3.05 10.65
CA GLN A 130 18.67 1.60 10.86
C GLN A 130 17.79 1.28 12.08
N LEU A 131 16.60 1.91 12.15
CA LEU A 131 15.66 1.66 13.24
C LEU A 131 15.30 0.17 13.28
N PRO A 132 15.44 -0.49 14.45
CA PRO A 132 15.36 -1.94 14.54
C PRO A 132 13.94 -2.46 14.37
N THR A 133 13.81 -3.53 13.59
CA THR A 133 12.59 -4.31 13.38
C THR A 133 12.96 -5.71 12.92
N THR A 134 11.98 -6.50 12.47
CA THR A 134 12.16 -7.84 11.90
C THR A 134 11.42 -7.96 10.57
N ILE A 135 11.65 -9.05 9.82
CA ILE A 135 10.86 -9.37 8.62
C ILE A 135 9.37 -9.42 8.97
N GLY A 136 9.00 -10.13 10.04
CA GLY A 136 7.63 -10.24 10.50
C GLY A 136 7.02 -8.90 10.87
N GLY A 137 7.76 -8.06 11.60
CA GLY A 137 7.34 -6.71 11.94
C GLY A 137 7.05 -5.85 10.71
N LEU A 138 7.91 -5.92 9.68
CA LEU A 138 7.70 -5.21 8.41
C LEU A 138 6.49 -5.75 7.65
N LEU A 139 6.31 -7.07 7.58
CA LEU A 139 5.15 -7.67 6.91
C LEU A 139 3.84 -7.26 7.58
N VAL A 140 3.76 -7.29 8.90
CA VAL A 140 2.58 -6.80 9.65
C VAL A 140 2.36 -5.31 9.38
N HIS A 141 3.42 -4.50 9.37
CA HIS A 141 3.31 -3.07 9.08
C HIS A 141 2.89 -2.80 7.62
N VAL A 142 3.31 -3.61 6.65
CA VAL A 142 2.83 -3.54 5.26
C VAL A 142 1.30 -3.63 5.21
N ALA A 143 0.70 -4.61 5.88
CA ALA A 143 -0.74 -4.78 5.91
C ALA A 143 -1.45 -3.62 6.64
N ASP A 144 -1.02 -3.33 7.88
CA ASP A 144 -1.59 -2.28 8.73
C ASP A 144 -1.53 -0.90 8.08
N HIS A 145 -0.35 -0.52 7.59
CA HIS A 145 -0.12 0.77 6.95
C HIS A 145 -0.96 0.95 5.68
N THR A 146 -0.99 -0.07 4.82
CA THR A 146 -1.75 -0.02 3.58
C THR A 146 -3.25 0.12 3.85
N LEU A 147 -3.82 -0.72 4.74
CA LEU A 147 -5.26 -0.66 5.07
C LEU A 147 -5.64 0.64 5.78
N ARG A 148 -4.75 1.23 6.58
CA ARG A 148 -4.96 2.56 7.16
C ARG A 148 -5.15 3.62 6.08
N HIS A 149 -4.32 3.61 5.02
CA HIS A 149 -4.45 4.53 3.91
C HIS A 149 -5.65 4.22 3.00
N VAL A 150 -6.05 2.97 2.85
CA VAL A 150 -7.32 2.60 2.19
C VAL A 150 -8.49 3.26 2.90
N GLY A 151 -8.60 3.13 4.22
CA GLY A 151 -9.67 3.75 5.00
C GLY A 151 -9.71 5.27 4.85
N GLN A 152 -8.56 5.93 4.85
CA GLN A 152 -8.44 7.37 4.63
C GLN A 152 -8.84 7.76 3.20
N ALA A 153 -8.38 7.03 2.19
CA ALA A 153 -8.75 7.25 0.79
C ALA A 153 -10.26 7.16 0.58
N ILE A 154 -10.91 6.11 1.13
CA ILE A 154 -12.36 5.93 1.05
C ILE A 154 -13.10 7.09 1.71
N THR A 155 -12.66 7.52 2.89
CA THR A 155 -13.28 8.64 3.61
C THR A 155 -13.21 9.91 2.78
N THR A 156 -12.03 10.25 2.23
CA THR A 156 -11.84 11.41 1.35
C THR A 156 -12.66 11.27 0.06
N ALA A 157 -12.67 10.09 -0.58
CA ALA A 157 -13.44 9.81 -1.79
C ALA A 157 -14.93 10.10 -1.60
N ARG A 158 -15.50 9.66 -0.46
CA ARG A 158 -16.92 9.89 -0.15
C ARG A 158 -17.25 11.36 0.13
N LEU A 159 -16.29 12.14 0.60
CA LEU A 159 -16.46 13.58 0.80
C LEU A 159 -16.45 14.33 -0.54
N VAL A 160 -15.50 14.02 -1.43
CA VAL A 160 -15.37 14.72 -2.73
C VAL A 160 -16.44 14.28 -3.73
N ALA A 161 -16.92 13.04 -3.69
CA ALA A 161 -17.98 12.55 -4.58
C ALA A 161 -19.35 13.21 -4.33
N ARG A 162 -19.54 13.89 -3.21
CA ARG A 162 -20.79 14.59 -2.86
C ARG A 162 -20.79 16.07 -3.25
N ARG A 163 -19.70 16.60 -3.77
CA ARG A 163 -19.53 17.96 -4.23
C ARG A 163 -19.75 18.08 -5.72
#